data_7d518894889f3a3401bd54be7003777e
#
_entry.id   7d518894889f3a3401bd54be7003777e
#
_cell.length_a   1.000
_cell.length_b   1.000
_cell.length_c   1.000
_cell.angle_alpha   90.00
_cell.angle_beta   90.00
_cell.angle_gamma   90.00
#
_symmetry.space_group_name_H-M   'P 1'
#
loop_
_entity.id
_entity.type
_entity.pdbx_description
1 polymer ?
#
loop_
_entity_poly.entity_id
_entity_poly.type
_entity_poly.pdbx_seq_one_letter_code
_entity_poly.pdbx_strand_id
1 'polypeptide(L)'
;MKKILAITALALFTFGSQAKVKLPHLIGDNMILQQQTDARLWGWAKPGQTVKVTTSWCNETATAKANKQGEWLVKVKTPKASYTPLSITFDDGDKLTINNVLAGEVWVCAGQSNMEMPVKGFWMCPVKDYNQVVIDAKNHAGVRSVKIPSVMAATPQNDAQCEWRVCSPKTVGDFSATGYFFARTVHQALDIPIGLIEANKGGSRVESWLTKENLEKYTNDPTDSVEICKKWAQYDYHRSLLWGNGTFNPILNFTVKGILFYQGCSNVGDPGDQYSQRLKLLVDQWRSQFALGEIPFYFVQIAPYRYDDDNNATSGALLREQQFKAQQLIPNSSLVCTNDLVYPYEYSQIHPTQKQQVGERLAYTALVRDYGFEGILYQSSTFKDMNIKDDAIYIHLDNNYHTDAPFEDIQGFEIAGEDKVFYPAQAQHFWQPGGGYWDEAIKVSSPQVKKPVAVRYCFKNFQIGNVKNGANLPLFPFRTDNW
;
A
#
# COMPACT_ATOMS: atom_id res chain seq x y z
N MET A 1 -10.27 -48.45 -76.22
CA MET A 1 -9.62 -47.35 -75.52
C MET A 1 -10.09 -47.31 -74.07
N LYS A 2 -9.32 -47.88 -73.14
CA LYS A 2 -9.64 -47.89 -71.69
C LYS A 2 -8.98 -46.65 -71.07
N LYS A 3 -9.80 -45.75 -70.48
CA LYS A 3 -9.30 -44.58 -69.71
C LYS A 3 -9.05 -45.06 -68.26
N ILE A 4 -7.79 -45.00 -67.81
CA ILE A 4 -7.38 -45.22 -66.44
C ILE A 4 -7.55 -43.88 -65.72
N LEU A 5 -8.41 -43.86 -64.70
CA LEU A 5 -8.56 -42.70 -63.80
C LEU A 5 -7.58 -42.87 -62.61
N ALA A 6 -6.55 -42.05 -62.57
CA ALA A 6 -5.65 -42.01 -61.42
C ALA A 6 -6.26 -41.09 -60.34
N ILE A 7 -6.60 -41.67 -59.20
CA ILE A 7 -7.04 -40.98 -57.97
C ILE A 7 -5.79 -40.64 -57.20
N THR A 8 -5.40 -39.36 -57.20
CA THR A 8 -4.34 -38.81 -56.34
C THR A 8 -4.93 -38.55 -54.98
N ALA A 9 -4.60 -39.34 -53.98
CA ALA A 9 -4.95 -39.10 -52.59
C ALA A 9 -4.08 -37.95 -52.07
N LEU A 10 -4.68 -36.77 -51.86
CA LEU A 10 -4.04 -35.63 -51.20
C LEU A 10 -4.10 -35.87 -49.68
N ALA A 11 -2.99 -36.29 -49.08
CA ALA A 11 -2.81 -36.37 -47.64
C ALA A 11 -2.73 -34.97 -47.06
N LEU A 12 -3.84 -34.46 -46.51
CA LEU A 12 -3.89 -33.25 -45.71
C LEU A 12 -3.14 -33.52 -44.41
N PHE A 13 -1.85 -33.16 -44.36
CA PHE A 13 -1.14 -32.98 -43.08
C PHE A 13 -1.72 -31.72 -42.43
N THR A 14 -2.66 -31.90 -41.54
CA THR A 14 -3.05 -30.86 -40.59
C THR A 14 -1.87 -30.71 -39.63
N PHE A 15 -0.98 -29.74 -39.87
CA PHE A 15 -0.12 -29.21 -38.84
C PHE A 15 -1.04 -28.60 -37.77
N GLY A 16 -1.40 -29.39 -36.78
CA GLY A 16 -2.02 -28.89 -35.56
C GLY A 16 -1.05 -27.90 -34.95
N SER A 17 -1.34 -26.61 -35.03
CA SER A 17 -0.68 -25.60 -34.22
C SER A 17 -0.84 -26.05 -32.77
N GLN A 18 0.19 -26.62 -32.18
CA GLN A 18 0.20 -26.96 -30.79
C GLN A 18 0.20 -25.64 -30.02
N ALA A 19 -0.87 -25.35 -29.30
CA ALA A 19 -0.96 -24.12 -28.52
C ALA A 19 0.11 -24.20 -27.42
N LYS A 20 1.16 -23.39 -27.58
CA LYS A 20 2.26 -23.25 -26.62
C LYS A 20 1.74 -22.75 -25.27
N VAL A 21 2.37 -23.18 -24.16
CA VAL A 21 2.08 -22.66 -22.82
C VAL A 21 2.10 -21.12 -22.83
N LYS A 22 1.04 -20.51 -22.32
CA LYS A 22 0.92 -19.06 -22.15
C LYS A 22 1.04 -18.71 -20.67
N LEU A 23 1.93 -17.80 -20.33
CA LEU A 23 2.07 -17.25 -18.98
C LEU A 23 1.32 -15.93 -18.87
N PRO A 24 0.81 -15.57 -17.68
CA PRO A 24 0.40 -14.18 -17.42
C PRO A 24 1.63 -13.28 -17.49
N HIS A 25 1.46 -12.03 -17.92
CA HIS A 25 2.56 -11.09 -18.08
C HIS A 25 3.32 -10.81 -16.76
N LEU A 26 2.67 -11.03 -15.62
CA LEU A 26 3.27 -10.91 -14.29
C LEU A 26 4.36 -11.97 -14.03
N ILE A 27 4.29 -13.13 -14.70
CA ILE A 27 5.32 -14.17 -14.66
C ILE A 27 6.22 -13.99 -15.87
N GLY A 28 7.39 -13.40 -15.68
CA GLY A 28 8.29 -13.07 -16.76
C GLY A 28 9.73 -12.83 -16.31
N ASP A 29 10.56 -12.48 -17.24
CA ASP A 29 11.96 -12.14 -16.98
C ASP A 29 12.07 -11.03 -15.93
N ASN A 30 13.15 -11.05 -15.16
CA ASN A 30 13.44 -10.11 -14.09
C ASN A 30 12.48 -10.15 -12.89
N MET A 31 11.50 -11.05 -12.80
CA MET A 31 10.61 -11.11 -11.64
C MET A 31 11.37 -11.48 -10.35
N ILE A 32 10.78 -11.09 -9.20
CA ILE A 32 11.20 -11.59 -7.89
C ILE A 32 10.13 -12.54 -7.39
N LEU A 33 10.52 -13.72 -6.94
CA LEU A 33 9.67 -14.67 -6.23
C LEU A 33 9.85 -14.52 -4.73
N GLN A 34 8.74 -14.61 -4.00
CA GLN A 34 8.78 -14.66 -2.54
C GLN A 34 9.66 -15.82 -2.09
N GLN A 35 10.67 -15.54 -1.23
CA GLN A 35 11.62 -16.52 -0.74
C GLN A 35 11.01 -17.52 0.25
N GLN A 36 11.67 -18.68 0.42
CA GLN A 36 11.42 -19.68 1.46
C GLN A 36 9.92 -20.06 1.64
N THR A 37 9.22 -20.21 0.51
CA THR A 37 7.79 -20.52 0.48
C THR A 37 7.44 -21.41 -0.71
N ASP A 38 6.21 -21.88 -0.75
CA ASP A 38 5.62 -22.52 -1.92
C ASP A 38 5.04 -21.46 -2.85
N ALA A 39 5.90 -20.89 -3.73
CA ALA A 39 5.49 -19.85 -4.69
C ALA A 39 4.60 -20.44 -5.79
N ARG A 40 3.54 -19.73 -6.13
CA ARG A 40 2.60 -20.12 -7.17
C ARG A 40 3.09 -19.67 -8.54
N LEU A 41 3.04 -20.60 -9.51
CA LEU A 41 3.24 -20.35 -10.93
C LEU A 41 2.01 -20.87 -11.67
N TRP A 42 1.47 -20.08 -12.59
CA TRP A 42 0.21 -20.40 -13.28
C TRP A 42 0.20 -19.89 -14.72
N GLY A 43 -0.77 -20.33 -15.48
CA GLY A 43 -0.96 -19.87 -16.85
C GLY A 43 -1.99 -20.70 -17.58
N TRP A 44 -1.89 -20.71 -18.88
CA TRP A 44 -2.82 -21.40 -19.77
C TRP A 44 -2.07 -22.34 -20.71
N ALA A 45 -2.71 -23.46 -21.01
CA ALA A 45 -2.27 -24.47 -21.99
C ALA A 45 -3.51 -25.09 -22.63
N LYS A 46 -3.34 -25.98 -23.61
CA LYS A 46 -4.44 -26.72 -24.18
C LYS A 46 -5.16 -27.52 -23.07
N PRO A 47 -6.51 -27.52 -23.01
CA PRO A 47 -7.25 -28.32 -22.02
C PRO A 47 -6.78 -29.76 -21.98
N GLY A 48 -6.50 -30.24 -20.77
CA GLY A 48 -5.99 -31.59 -20.54
C GLY A 48 -4.49 -31.80 -20.76
N GLN A 49 -3.77 -30.78 -21.26
CA GLN A 49 -2.32 -30.83 -21.44
C GLN A 49 -1.62 -30.79 -20.09
N THR A 50 -0.54 -31.57 -19.95
CA THR A 50 0.33 -31.53 -18.78
C THR A 50 1.44 -30.50 -19.02
N VAL A 51 1.57 -29.55 -18.09
CA VAL A 51 2.65 -28.57 -18.04
C VAL A 51 3.67 -29.01 -17.00
N LYS A 52 4.93 -29.14 -17.39
CA LYS A 52 6.07 -29.40 -16.51
C LYS A 52 6.79 -28.08 -16.21
N VAL A 53 7.09 -27.84 -14.94
CA VAL A 53 7.82 -26.65 -14.50
C VAL A 53 9.12 -27.09 -13.84
N THR A 54 10.24 -26.74 -14.44
CA THR A 54 11.58 -27.04 -13.94
C THR A 54 12.27 -25.75 -13.54
N THR A 55 12.83 -25.74 -12.33
CA THR A 55 13.52 -24.59 -11.77
C THR A 55 15.02 -24.83 -11.70
N SER A 56 15.83 -23.78 -11.89
CA SER A 56 17.30 -23.91 -11.87
C SER A 56 17.90 -24.16 -10.50
N TRP A 57 17.15 -24.02 -9.44
CA TRP A 57 17.61 -24.14 -8.04
C TRP A 57 17.16 -25.44 -7.35
N CYS A 58 16.32 -26.22 -7.98
CA CYS A 58 15.80 -27.46 -7.44
C CYS A 58 15.80 -28.53 -8.54
N ASN A 59 16.15 -29.76 -8.19
CA ASN A 59 16.13 -30.88 -9.12
C ASN A 59 14.72 -31.47 -9.29
N GLU A 60 13.73 -31.00 -8.54
CA GLU A 60 12.35 -31.45 -8.61
C GLU A 60 11.61 -30.74 -9.75
N THR A 61 10.77 -31.47 -10.45
CA THR A 61 9.88 -30.96 -11.48
C THR A 61 8.45 -30.92 -10.94
N ALA A 62 7.86 -29.72 -10.87
CA ALA A 62 6.45 -29.57 -10.57
C ALA A 62 5.61 -29.79 -11.83
N THR A 63 4.46 -30.44 -11.72
CA THR A 63 3.57 -30.71 -12.85
C THR A 63 2.13 -30.34 -12.53
N ALA A 64 1.41 -29.80 -13.51
CA ALA A 64 -0.03 -29.61 -13.45
C ALA A 64 -0.68 -29.99 -14.78
N LYS A 65 -1.91 -30.47 -14.71
CA LYS A 65 -2.76 -30.70 -15.88
C LYS A 65 -3.72 -29.54 -16.05
N ALA A 66 -3.71 -28.92 -17.22
CA ALA A 66 -4.64 -27.85 -17.54
C ALA A 66 -6.09 -28.32 -17.43
N ASN A 67 -6.95 -27.52 -16.77
CA ASN A 67 -8.36 -27.80 -16.59
C ASN A 67 -9.16 -27.65 -17.92
N LYS A 68 -10.48 -27.75 -17.87
CA LYS A 68 -11.35 -27.61 -19.05
C LYS A 68 -11.28 -26.21 -19.69
N GLN A 69 -10.92 -25.19 -18.91
CA GLN A 69 -10.71 -23.81 -19.34
C GLN A 69 -9.28 -23.55 -19.84
N GLY A 70 -8.42 -24.58 -19.77
CA GLY A 70 -7.01 -24.48 -20.15
C GLY A 70 -6.12 -23.91 -19.05
N GLU A 71 -6.61 -23.65 -17.85
CA GLU A 71 -5.86 -23.08 -16.74
C GLU A 71 -5.07 -24.14 -15.99
N TRP A 72 -3.87 -23.79 -15.58
CA TRP A 72 -3.02 -24.62 -14.73
C TRP A 72 -2.34 -23.78 -13.63
N LEU A 73 -2.02 -24.41 -12.52
CA LEU A 73 -1.28 -23.82 -11.40
C LEU A 73 -0.42 -24.89 -10.74
N VAL A 74 0.82 -24.54 -10.44
CA VAL A 74 1.75 -25.35 -9.62
C VAL A 74 2.29 -24.50 -8.47
N LYS A 75 2.84 -25.18 -7.47
CA LYS A 75 3.64 -24.56 -6.41
C LYS A 75 5.06 -25.06 -6.53
N VAL A 76 6.03 -24.15 -6.40
CA VAL A 76 7.45 -24.47 -6.39
C VAL A 76 8.08 -23.93 -5.11
N LYS A 77 8.89 -24.73 -4.44
CA LYS A 77 9.64 -24.29 -3.26
C LYS A 77 10.72 -23.29 -3.70
N THR A 78 10.72 -22.11 -3.11
CA THR A 78 11.69 -21.06 -3.40
C THR A 78 12.86 -21.10 -2.43
N PRO A 79 14.09 -20.82 -2.90
CA PRO A 79 15.25 -20.78 -2.03
C PRO A 79 15.26 -19.55 -1.12
N LYS A 80 16.22 -19.47 -0.22
CA LYS A 80 16.54 -18.24 0.51
C LYS A 80 16.92 -17.14 -0.48
N ALA A 81 16.60 -15.91 -0.14
CA ALA A 81 16.93 -14.72 -0.93
C ALA A 81 18.41 -14.64 -1.31
N SER A 82 18.67 -14.35 -2.57
CA SER A 82 20.02 -14.14 -3.09
C SER A 82 20.00 -13.33 -4.39
N TYR A 83 21.18 -12.80 -4.76
CA TYR A 83 21.39 -12.09 -6.04
C TYR A 83 21.79 -13.02 -7.18
N THR A 84 21.87 -14.34 -6.94
CA THR A 84 22.16 -15.33 -7.99
C THR A 84 20.95 -15.40 -8.94
N PRO A 85 21.14 -15.11 -10.24
CA PRO A 85 20.07 -15.22 -11.22
C PRO A 85 19.56 -16.64 -11.35
N LEU A 86 18.26 -16.82 -11.30
CA LEU A 86 17.55 -18.07 -11.45
C LEU A 86 16.81 -18.10 -12.78
N SER A 87 16.45 -19.30 -13.25
CA SER A 87 15.59 -19.50 -14.41
C SER A 87 14.50 -20.53 -14.14
N ILE A 88 13.40 -20.41 -14.87
CA ILE A 88 12.25 -21.33 -14.79
C ILE A 88 11.86 -21.73 -16.20
N THR A 89 11.80 -23.03 -16.47
CA THR A 89 11.38 -23.58 -17.75
C THR A 89 10.00 -24.23 -17.62
N PHE A 90 9.09 -23.81 -18.47
CA PHE A 90 7.75 -24.37 -18.64
C PHE A 90 7.75 -25.21 -19.92
N ASP A 91 7.21 -26.43 -19.86
CA ASP A 91 7.25 -27.40 -20.95
C ASP A 91 5.90 -28.12 -21.05
N ASP A 92 5.16 -27.89 -22.12
CA ASP A 92 3.95 -28.59 -22.51
C ASP A 92 4.11 -29.38 -23.84
N GLY A 93 5.36 -29.60 -24.22
CA GLY A 93 5.81 -30.11 -25.52
C GLY A 93 6.70 -29.09 -26.24
N ASP A 94 6.47 -27.80 -25.97
CA ASP A 94 7.33 -26.68 -26.35
C ASP A 94 7.87 -25.98 -25.10
N LYS A 95 9.19 -25.74 -25.08
CA LYS A 95 9.83 -25.10 -23.90
C LYS A 95 9.75 -23.59 -23.98
N LEU A 96 9.31 -22.97 -22.86
CA LEU A 96 9.40 -21.53 -22.61
C LEU A 96 10.22 -21.31 -21.35
N THR A 97 11.30 -20.56 -21.42
CA THR A 97 12.17 -20.27 -20.27
C THR A 97 12.14 -18.77 -19.96
N ILE A 98 11.91 -18.46 -18.70
CA ILE A 98 12.08 -17.12 -18.14
C ILE A 98 13.39 -17.05 -17.37
N ASN A 99 14.06 -15.89 -17.45
CA ASN A 99 15.43 -15.73 -16.98
C ASN A 99 15.55 -14.55 -16.00
N ASN A 100 16.72 -14.46 -15.36
CA ASN A 100 17.03 -13.40 -14.42
C ASN A 100 16.00 -13.25 -13.30
N VAL A 101 15.40 -14.36 -12.85
CA VAL A 101 14.53 -14.41 -11.68
C VAL A 101 15.38 -14.33 -10.41
N LEU A 102 14.95 -13.61 -9.38
CA LEU A 102 15.59 -13.62 -8.06
C LEU A 102 14.63 -14.14 -7.01
N ALA A 103 15.15 -14.78 -5.97
CA ALA A 103 14.43 -15.02 -4.73
C ALA A 103 14.63 -13.81 -3.80
N GLY A 104 13.55 -13.30 -3.21
CA GLY A 104 13.57 -12.13 -2.35
C GLY A 104 12.24 -11.94 -1.63
N GLU A 105 11.96 -10.73 -1.20
CA GLU A 105 10.69 -10.36 -0.59
C GLU A 105 9.80 -9.64 -1.59
N VAL A 106 8.53 -9.99 -1.67
CA VAL A 106 7.58 -9.38 -2.62
C VAL A 106 6.46 -8.67 -1.88
N TRP A 107 6.29 -7.38 -2.15
CA TRP A 107 5.27 -6.53 -1.54
C TRP A 107 4.34 -5.93 -2.60
N VAL A 108 3.04 -5.91 -2.29
CA VAL A 108 2.06 -5.20 -3.12
C VAL A 108 2.00 -3.75 -2.68
N CYS A 109 2.05 -2.83 -3.64
CA CYS A 109 1.80 -1.40 -3.46
C CYS A 109 0.42 -1.08 -4.03
N ALA A 110 -0.57 -0.88 -3.16
CA ALA A 110 -1.96 -0.64 -3.56
C ALA A 110 -2.50 0.68 -3.01
N GLY A 111 -3.56 1.20 -3.60
CA GLY A 111 -4.23 2.41 -3.15
C GLY A 111 -4.48 3.42 -4.26
N GLN A 112 -4.33 4.72 -3.92
CA GLN A 112 -4.61 5.81 -4.84
C GLN A 112 -3.35 6.61 -5.24
N SER A 113 -3.54 7.83 -5.73
CA SER A 113 -2.48 8.65 -6.33
C SER A 113 -1.22 8.84 -5.47
N ASN A 114 -1.32 8.90 -4.14
CA ASN A 114 -0.15 8.99 -3.26
C ASN A 114 0.69 7.70 -3.20
N MET A 115 0.09 6.53 -3.51
CA MET A 115 0.83 5.30 -3.77
C MET A 115 1.28 5.22 -5.23
N GLU A 116 0.44 5.67 -6.17
CA GLU A 116 0.76 5.66 -7.60
C GLU A 116 1.85 6.64 -8.01
N MET A 117 2.03 7.73 -7.26
CA MET A 117 2.96 8.82 -7.56
C MET A 117 4.37 8.28 -7.81
N PRO A 118 4.90 8.42 -9.04
CA PRO A 118 6.21 7.90 -9.37
C PRO A 118 7.33 8.76 -8.75
N VAL A 119 8.52 8.21 -8.63
CA VAL A 119 9.71 8.93 -8.14
C VAL A 119 9.97 10.23 -8.90
N LYS A 120 9.66 10.27 -10.21
CA LYS A 120 9.75 11.51 -11.01
C LYS A 120 8.66 12.55 -10.69
N GLY A 121 7.70 12.19 -9.83
CA GLY A 121 6.57 13.03 -9.49
C GLY A 121 5.47 13.04 -10.55
N PHE A 122 4.39 13.77 -10.24
CA PHE A 122 3.37 14.15 -11.21
C PHE A 122 3.64 15.55 -11.74
N TRP A 123 2.89 15.97 -12.75
CA TRP A 123 2.93 17.36 -13.25
C TRP A 123 2.63 18.34 -12.10
N MET A 124 3.51 19.32 -11.87
CA MET A 124 3.47 20.26 -10.75
C MET A 124 3.56 19.65 -9.34
N CYS A 125 3.85 18.38 -9.22
CA CYS A 125 3.97 17.68 -7.94
C CYS A 125 5.31 16.91 -7.94
N PRO A 126 6.44 17.54 -7.64
CA PRO A 126 7.74 16.86 -7.61
C PRO A 126 7.85 15.94 -6.40
N VAL A 127 8.67 14.92 -6.49
CA VAL A 127 9.20 14.20 -5.32
C VAL A 127 10.50 14.87 -4.90
N LYS A 128 10.67 15.11 -3.59
CA LYS A 128 11.87 15.72 -3.04
C LYS A 128 13.10 14.88 -3.37
N ASP A 129 14.22 15.55 -3.65
CA ASP A 129 15.53 14.95 -3.89
C ASP A 129 15.61 13.98 -5.10
N TYR A 130 14.72 14.16 -6.10
CA TYR A 130 14.63 13.30 -7.29
C TYR A 130 15.99 13.00 -7.95
N ASN A 131 16.82 14.02 -8.20
CA ASN A 131 18.11 13.82 -8.86
C ASN A 131 19.04 12.91 -8.03
N GLN A 132 19.04 13.08 -6.72
CA GLN A 132 19.84 12.23 -5.82
C GLN A 132 19.35 10.78 -5.83
N VAL A 133 18.04 10.59 -5.87
CA VAL A 133 17.43 9.25 -6.00
C VAL A 133 17.85 8.57 -7.30
N VAL A 134 17.84 9.29 -8.43
CA VAL A 134 18.28 8.78 -9.74
C VAL A 134 19.77 8.39 -9.72
N ILE A 135 20.61 9.24 -9.13
CA ILE A 135 22.06 8.97 -9.03
C ILE A 135 22.31 7.70 -8.19
N ASP A 136 21.59 7.55 -7.09
CA ASP A 136 21.78 6.43 -6.15
C ASP A 136 21.16 5.11 -6.67
N ALA A 137 20.22 5.16 -7.58
CA ALA A 137 19.50 4.00 -8.12
C ALA A 137 20.43 2.92 -8.71
N LYS A 138 21.62 3.29 -9.17
CA LYS A 138 22.64 2.31 -9.65
C LYS A 138 23.06 1.29 -8.59
N ASN A 139 22.92 1.65 -7.32
CA ASN A 139 23.31 0.81 -6.18
C ASN A 139 22.17 -0.14 -5.72
N HIS A 140 21.00 -0.06 -6.34
CA HIS A 140 19.78 -0.75 -5.90
C HIS A 140 19.18 -1.68 -6.97
N ALA A 141 20.01 -2.32 -7.81
CA ALA A 141 19.55 -3.27 -8.83
C ALA A 141 18.81 -4.50 -8.25
N GLY A 142 18.95 -4.76 -6.94
CA GLY A 142 18.15 -5.74 -6.22
C GLY A 142 16.69 -5.34 -5.99
N VAL A 143 16.36 -4.05 -6.13
CA VAL A 143 14.97 -3.59 -6.12
C VAL A 143 14.40 -3.71 -7.54
N ARG A 144 13.26 -4.38 -7.67
CA ARG A 144 12.55 -4.53 -8.95
C ARG A 144 11.09 -4.18 -8.78
N SER A 145 10.49 -3.59 -9.79
CA SER A 145 9.09 -3.22 -9.77
C SER A 145 8.37 -3.67 -11.03
N VAL A 146 7.10 -4.07 -10.87
CA VAL A 146 6.15 -4.28 -11.96
C VAL A 146 4.93 -3.41 -11.71
N LYS A 147 4.60 -2.55 -12.68
CA LYS A 147 3.40 -1.71 -12.63
C LYS A 147 2.27 -2.38 -13.39
N ILE A 148 1.19 -2.69 -12.68
CA ILE A 148 -0.05 -3.17 -13.27
C ILE A 148 -0.79 -1.96 -13.87
N PRO A 149 -1.18 -2.00 -15.15
CA PRO A 149 -1.95 -0.91 -15.74
C PRO A 149 -3.25 -0.68 -14.99
N SER A 150 -3.62 0.58 -14.77
CA SER A 150 -4.93 0.92 -14.21
C SER A 150 -6.00 0.73 -15.29
N VAL A 151 -6.68 -0.40 -15.27
CA VAL A 151 -7.72 -0.80 -16.22
C VAL A 151 -9.03 -1.07 -15.49
N MET A 152 -10.12 -0.54 -16.02
CA MET A 152 -11.48 -0.87 -15.57
C MET A 152 -11.97 -2.13 -16.27
N ALA A 153 -12.60 -3.03 -15.51
CA ALA A 153 -13.25 -4.21 -16.07
C ALA A 153 -14.56 -4.52 -15.35
N ALA A 154 -15.60 -4.90 -16.10
CA ALA A 154 -16.89 -5.32 -15.54
C ALA A 154 -16.78 -6.65 -14.80
N THR A 155 -15.83 -7.50 -15.18
CA THR A 155 -15.55 -8.81 -14.57
C THR A 155 -14.08 -8.92 -14.15
N PRO A 156 -13.75 -9.75 -13.16
CA PRO A 156 -12.38 -10.00 -12.75
C PRO A 156 -11.50 -10.45 -13.92
N GLN A 157 -10.36 -9.80 -14.10
CA GLN A 157 -9.35 -10.13 -15.12
C GLN A 157 -8.27 -11.03 -14.53
N ASN A 158 -7.76 -11.97 -15.31
CA ASN A 158 -6.75 -12.94 -14.87
C ASN A 158 -5.34 -12.61 -15.37
N ASP A 159 -5.20 -11.57 -16.18
CA ASP A 159 -3.92 -11.11 -16.75
C ASP A 159 -3.94 -9.59 -16.95
N ALA A 160 -2.76 -8.97 -16.96
CA ALA A 160 -2.56 -7.55 -17.23
C ALA A 160 -1.24 -7.36 -17.98
N GLN A 161 -1.23 -6.50 -18.98
CA GLN A 161 -0.03 -6.18 -19.77
C GLN A 161 1.00 -5.44 -18.90
N CYS A 162 1.98 -6.16 -18.39
CA CYS A 162 3.00 -5.61 -17.49
C CYS A 162 4.34 -6.31 -17.70
N GLU A 163 5.40 -5.69 -17.20
CA GLU A 163 6.75 -6.24 -17.22
C GLU A 163 7.52 -5.83 -15.96
N TRP A 164 8.36 -6.72 -15.46
CA TRP A 164 9.26 -6.42 -14.36
C TRP A 164 10.44 -5.55 -14.82
N ARG A 165 10.70 -4.49 -14.08
CA ARG A 165 11.80 -3.57 -14.33
C ARG A 165 12.80 -3.61 -13.19
N VAL A 166 14.08 -3.74 -13.55
CA VAL A 166 15.20 -3.64 -12.60
C VAL A 166 15.45 -2.18 -12.29
N CYS A 167 15.66 -1.84 -11.01
CA CYS A 167 16.01 -0.49 -10.58
C CYS A 167 17.33 -0.06 -11.22
N SER A 168 17.32 1.11 -11.81
CA SER A 168 18.46 1.76 -12.43
C SER A 168 18.17 3.26 -12.58
N PRO A 169 19.17 4.10 -12.88
CA PRO A 169 18.93 5.52 -13.20
C PRO A 169 17.92 5.74 -14.33
N LYS A 170 17.75 4.76 -15.24
CA LYS A 170 16.79 4.86 -16.35
C LYS A 170 15.35 4.48 -15.97
N THR A 171 15.18 3.65 -14.97
CA THR A 171 13.86 3.03 -14.65
C THR A 171 13.26 3.54 -13.37
N VAL A 172 14.06 3.93 -12.36
CA VAL A 172 13.60 4.31 -11.01
C VAL A 172 12.59 5.45 -11.03
N GLY A 173 12.72 6.36 -11.99
CA GLY A 173 11.80 7.49 -12.14
C GLY A 173 10.33 7.08 -12.29
N ASP A 174 10.05 5.88 -12.79
CA ASP A 174 8.70 5.35 -13.03
C ASP A 174 8.16 4.50 -11.88
N PHE A 175 8.99 4.11 -10.90
CA PHE A 175 8.55 3.32 -9.74
C PHE A 175 7.71 4.17 -8.78
N SER A 176 6.74 3.58 -8.10
CA SER A 176 6.05 4.23 -6.98
C SER A 176 7.07 4.83 -6.01
N ALA A 177 6.99 6.13 -5.73
CA ALA A 177 7.93 6.76 -4.80
C ALA A 177 7.83 6.16 -3.40
N THR A 178 6.61 6.02 -2.87
CA THR A 178 6.37 5.40 -1.56
C THR A 178 6.88 3.95 -1.54
N GLY A 179 6.55 3.17 -2.57
CA GLY A 179 7.01 1.78 -2.70
C GLY A 179 8.53 1.66 -2.86
N TYR A 180 9.13 2.50 -3.68
CA TYR A 180 10.58 2.50 -3.89
C TYR A 180 11.36 2.81 -2.61
N PHE A 181 10.98 3.84 -1.88
CA PHE A 181 11.67 4.18 -0.63
C PHE A 181 11.50 3.11 0.45
N PHE A 182 10.34 2.46 0.51
CA PHE A 182 10.15 1.26 1.33
C PHE A 182 11.12 0.15 0.90
N ALA A 183 11.10 -0.23 -0.37
CA ALA A 183 11.92 -1.32 -0.90
C ALA A 183 13.43 -1.04 -0.76
N ARG A 184 13.87 0.20 -1.03
CA ARG A 184 15.25 0.63 -0.85
C ARG A 184 15.71 0.44 0.60
N THR A 185 14.90 0.87 1.56
CA THR A 185 15.25 0.79 2.99
C THR A 185 15.30 -0.67 3.47
N VAL A 186 14.33 -1.51 3.09
CA VAL A 186 14.35 -2.94 3.42
C VAL A 186 15.51 -3.65 2.74
N HIS A 187 15.76 -3.35 1.46
CA HIS A 187 16.90 -3.86 0.69
C HIS A 187 18.24 -3.54 1.35
N GLN A 188 18.44 -2.30 1.78
CA GLN A 188 19.65 -1.87 2.47
C GLN A 188 19.83 -2.53 3.84
N ALA A 189 18.73 -2.69 4.59
CA ALA A 189 18.79 -3.26 5.93
C ALA A 189 19.05 -4.77 5.94
N LEU A 190 18.47 -5.51 4.99
CA LEU A 190 18.51 -6.97 4.95
C LEU A 190 19.50 -7.54 3.92
N ASP A 191 20.01 -6.71 3.02
CA ASP A 191 20.85 -7.10 1.88
C ASP A 191 20.23 -8.25 1.06
N ILE A 192 18.95 -8.08 0.68
CA ILE A 192 18.20 -9.05 -0.13
C ILE A 192 17.45 -8.36 -1.27
N PRO A 193 17.09 -9.08 -2.35
CA PRO A 193 16.23 -8.56 -3.40
C PRO A 193 14.81 -8.24 -2.90
N ILE A 194 14.24 -7.12 -3.39
CA ILE A 194 12.87 -6.69 -3.06
C ILE A 194 12.08 -6.45 -4.33
N GLY A 195 10.94 -7.13 -4.45
CA GLY A 195 9.98 -6.98 -5.54
C GLY A 195 8.78 -6.15 -5.12
N LEU A 196 8.39 -5.20 -5.96
CA LEU A 196 7.19 -4.38 -5.81
C LEU A 196 6.20 -4.72 -6.91
N ILE A 197 4.94 -5.03 -6.54
CA ILE A 197 3.82 -5.15 -7.46
C ILE A 197 2.92 -3.94 -7.25
N GLU A 198 2.94 -3.00 -8.19
CA GLU A 198 2.22 -1.74 -8.09
C GLU A 198 0.83 -1.88 -8.73
N ALA A 199 -0.22 -2.04 -7.91
CA ALA A 199 -1.61 -2.15 -8.31
C ALA A 199 -2.44 -1.02 -7.69
N ASN A 200 -2.45 0.15 -8.32
CA ASN A 200 -3.03 1.37 -7.77
C ASN A 200 -3.78 2.18 -8.84
N LYS A 201 -4.63 3.12 -8.37
CA LYS A 201 -5.37 4.05 -9.25
C LYS A 201 -5.60 5.39 -8.55
N GLY A 202 -5.06 6.45 -9.11
CA GLY A 202 -5.30 7.81 -8.63
C GLY A 202 -6.78 8.14 -8.52
N GLY A 203 -7.17 8.77 -7.40
CA GLY A 203 -8.56 9.14 -7.14
C GLY A 203 -9.49 8.00 -6.72
N SER A 204 -9.03 6.75 -6.66
CA SER A 204 -9.89 5.63 -6.27
C SER A 204 -10.35 5.71 -4.80
N ARG A 205 -11.55 5.19 -4.56
CA ARG A 205 -12.15 4.99 -3.24
C ARG A 205 -11.90 3.56 -2.76
N VAL A 206 -12.15 3.26 -1.48
CA VAL A 206 -12.11 1.86 -0.97
C VAL A 206 -13.06 0.97 -1.78
N GLU A 207 -14.26 1.47 -2.10
CA GLU A 207 -15.28 0.79 -2.88
C GLU A 207 -14.81 0.38 -4.28
N SER A 208 -13.82 1.08 -4.83
CA SER A 208 -13.25 0.77 -6.14
C SER A 208 -12.58 -0.60 -6.20
N TRP A 209 -12.20 -1.13 -5.05
CA TRP A 209 -11.43 -2.37 -4.87
C TRP A 209 -12.26 -3.53 -4.30
N LEU A 210 -13.50 -3.27 -3.83
CA LEU A 210 -14.39 -4.29 -3.30
C LEU A 210 -14.95 -5.19 -4.40
N THR A 211 -15.20 -6.45 -4.08
CA THR A 211 -15.97 -7.36 -4.94
C THR A 211 -17.44 -6.97 -4.98
N LYS A 212 -18.18 -7.46 -5.98
CA LYS A 212 -19.62 -7.28 -6.07
C LYS A 212 -20.35 -7.69 -4.80
N GLU A 213 -20.02 -8.87 -4.26
CA GLU A 213 -20.61 -9.40 -3.04
C GLU A 213 -20.39 -8.47 -1.84
N ASN A 214 -19.18 -7.93 -1.68
CA ASN A 214 -18.87 -7.04 -0.58
C ASN A 214 -19.49 -5.66 -0.74
N LEU A 215 -19.60 -5.15 -1.96
CA LEU A 215 -20.34 -3.91 -2.23
C LEU A 215 -21.83 -4.06 -1.85
N GLU A 216 -22.48 -5.15 -2.25
CA GLU A 216 -23.90 -5.42 -1.94
C GLU A 216 -24.16 -5.54 -0.43
N LYS A 217 -23.21 -6.05 0.35
CA LYS A 217 -23.33 -6.15 1.81
C LYS A 217 -23.16 -4.82 2.52
N TYR A 218 -22.39 -3.91 1.98
CA TYR A 218 -21.84 -2.79 2.75
C TYR A 218 -22.21 -1.41 2.24
N THR A 219 -22.67 -1.30 1.02
CA THR A 219 -22.98 -0.01 0.39
C THR A 219 -24.24 -0.10 -0.45
N ASN A 220 -24.83 1.07 -0.73
CA ASN A 220 -25.88 1.21 -1.72
C ASN A 220 -25.32 1.59 -3.10
N ASP A 221 -24.02 1.39 -3.33
CA ASP A 221 -23.42 1.62 -4.63
C ASP A 221 -23.94 0.59 -5.65
N PRO A 222 -24.21 1.00 -6.89
CA PRO A 222 -24.59 0.06 -7.94
C PRO A 222 -23.47 -0.96 -8.17
N THR A 223 -23.84 -2.19 -8.50
CA THR A 223 -22.90 -3.28 -8.81
C THR A 223 -22.94 -3.68 -10.28
N ASP A 224 -23.88 -3.13 -11.06
CA ASP A 224 -23.89 -3.23 -12.51
C ASP A 224 -22.95 -2.19 -13.13
N SER A 225 -22.13 -2.61 -14.09
CA SER A 225 -21.10 -1.76 -14.68
C SER A 225 -21.65 -0.53 -15.41
N VAL A 226 -22.84 -0.63 -16.01
CA VAL A 226 -23.49 0.50 -16.71
C VAL A 226 -23.96 1.54 -15.70
N GLU A 227 -24.60 1.08 -14.63
CA GLU A 227 -25.09 1.96 -13.56
C GLU A 227 -23.93 2.60 -12.77
N ILE A 228 -22.83 1.85 -12.51
CA ILE A 228 -21.60 2.42 -11.95
C ILE A 228 -21.07 3.54 -12.83
N CYS A 229 -20.97 3.31 -14.15
CA CYS A 229 -20.48 4.31 -15.09
C CYS A 229 -21.38 5.54 -15.18
N LYS A 230 -22.70 5.39 -15.05
CA LYS A 230 -23.65 6.51 -14.99
C LYS A 230 -23.48 7.33 -13.72
N LYS A 231 -23.44 6.67 -12.54
CA LYS A 231 -23.27 7.33 -11.23
C LYS A 231 -21.99 8.17 -11.21
N TRP A 232 -20.90 7.65 -11.75
CA TRP A 232 -19.58 8.28 -11.73
C TRP A 232 -19.14 8.77 -13.12
N ALA A 233 -20.05 9.37 -13.88
CA ALA A 233 -19.76 9.83 -15.24
C ALA A 233 -18.67 10.91 -15.29
N GLN A 234 -18.65 11.84 -14.31
CA GLN A 234 -17.68 12.93 -14.21
C GLN A 234 -16.37 12.54 -13.52
N TYR A 235 -16.42 11.54 -12.63
CA TYR A 235 -15.30 11.10 -11.80
C TYR A 235 -15.09 9.60 -11.96
N ASP A 236 -14.58 9.18 -13.12
CA ASP A 236 -14.40 7.76 -13.45
C ASP A 236 -13.51 7.01 -12.45
N TYR A 237 -12.57 7.70 -11.83
CA TYR A 237 -11.70 7.16 -10.80
C TYR A 237 -12.43 6.77 -9.50
N HIS A 238 -13.64 7.28 -9.26
CA HIS A 238 -14.50 6.89 -8.12
C HIS A 238 -15.32 5.61 -8.37
N ARG A 239 -15.29 5.06 -9.58
CA ARG A 239 -16.10 3.88 -9.94
C ARG A 239 -15.79 2.70 -9.03
N SER A 240 -16.85 2.22 -8.37
CA SER A 240 -16.79 1.06 -7.49
C SER A 240 -16.48 -0.21 -8.31
N LEU A 241 -15.88 -1.25 -7.69
CA LEU A 241 -15.66 -2.58 -8.28
C LEU A 241 -14.71 -2.63 -9.49
N LEU A 242 -14.85 -1.71 -10.46
CA LEU A 242 -14.26 -1.86 -11.79
C LEU A 242 -12.73 -1.82 -11.78
N TRP A 243 -12.13 -1.03 -10.90
CA TRP A 243 -10.68 -0.96 -10.75
C TRP A 243 -10.11 -2.21 -10.08
N GLY A 244 -10.81 -2.75 -9.08
CA GLY A 244 -10.45 -4.02 -8.45
C GLY A 244 -10.44 -5.18 -9.45
N ASN A 245 -11.48 -5.27 -10.27
CA ASN A 245 -11.59 -6.30 -11.30
C ASN A 245 -10.48 -6.24 -12.35
N GLY A 246 -10.14 -5.04 -12.83
CA GLY A 246 -9.19 -4.88 -13.94
C GLY A 246 -7.73 -4.74 -13.50
N THR A 247 -7.47 -4.17 -12.32
CA THR A 247 -6.12 -3.80 -11.88
C THR A 247 -5.60 -4.72 -10.77
N PHE A 248 -6.44 -5.08 -9.79
CA PHE A 248 -5.98 -5.87 -8.64
C PHE A 248 -6.18 -7.37 -8.83
N ASN A 249 -7.26 -7.80 -9.45
CA ASN A 249 -7.53 -9.22 -9.64
C ASN A 249 -6.41 -9.99 -10.36
N PRO A 250 -5.72 -9.44 -11.39
CA PRO A 250 -4.63 -10.14 -12.08
C PRO A 250 -3.48 -10.59 -11.19
N ILE A 251 -3.28 -10.00 -10.01
CA ILE A 251 -2.13 -10.30 -9.14
C ILE A 251 -2.43 -11.31 -8.03
N LEU A 252 -3.69 -11.71 -7.84
CA LEU A 252 -4.13 -12.49 -6.68
C LEU A 252 -3.50 -13.89 -6.57
N ASN A 253 -3.05 -14.46 -7.69
CA ASN A 253 -2.33 -15.74 -7.67
C ASN A 253 -0.85 -15.59 -7.30
N PHE A 254 -0.29 -14.38 -7.31
CA PHE A 254 1.12 -14.18 -6.98
C PHE A 254 1.36 -14.37 -5.47
N THR A 255 2.44 -15.04 -5.11
CA THR A 255 2.80 -15.24 -3.69
C THR A 255 3.56 -14.01 -3.20
N VAL A 256 3.01 -13.33 -2.20
CA VAL A 256 3.53 -12.07 -1.66
C VAL A 256 3.76 -12.14 -0.16
N LYS A 257 4.64 -11.30 0.36
CA LYS A 257 4.87 -11.13 1.80
C LYS A 257 3.75 -10.35 2.45
N GLY A 258 3.34 -9.22 1.86
CA GLY A 258 2.37 -8.32 2.44
C GLY A 258 1.92 -7.20 1.49
N ILE A 259 1.10 -6.30 2.01
CA ILE A 259 0.48 -5.21 1.27
C ILE A 259 0.82 -3.87 1.92
N LEU A 260 1.31 -2.93 1.13
CA LEU A 260 1.45 -1.52 1.46
C LEU A 260 0.27 -0.76 0.84
N PHE A 261 -0.43 0.04 1.64
CA PHE A 261 -1.64 0.70 1.18
C PHE A 261 -1.64 2.19 1.48
N TYR A 262 -1.86 3.03 0.48
CA TYR A 262 -1.97 4.48 0.66
C TYR A 262 -3.20 5.00 -0.06
N GLN A 263 -4.29 5.15 0.69
CA GLN A 263 -5.60 5.57 0.18
C GLN A 263 -6.38 6.23 1.32
N GLY A 264 -7.37 7.06 0.98
CA GLY A 264 -8.28 7.68 1.92
C GLY A 264 -8.81 9.04 1.44
N CYS A 265 -8.01 9.81 0.69
CA CYS A 265 -8.40 11.16 0.27
C CYS A 265 -9.76 11.23 -0.45
N SER A 266 -10.08 10.20 -1.24
CA SER A 266 -11.36 10.14 -1.98
C SER A 266 -12.54 9.63 -1.14
N ASN A 267 -12.31 9.26 0.09
CA ASN A 267 -13.35 8.89 1.08
C ASN A 267 -13.54 9.96 2.16
N VAL A 268 -12.85 11.11 2.07
CA VAL A 268 -13.09 12.24 2.97
C VAL A 268 -14.55 12.68 2.84
N GLY A 269 -15.24 12.86 3.98
CA GLY A 269 -16.66 13.11 4.03
C GLY A 269 -17.51 11.85 4.31
N ASP A 270 -16.93 10.67 4.35
CA ASP A 270 -17.64 9.46 4.81
C ASP A 270 -18.10 9.65 6.25
N PRO A 271 -19.39 9.40 6.54
CA PRO A 271 -19.94 9.64 7.88
C PRO A 271 -19.60 8.52 8.86
N GLY A 272 -19.47 8.88 10.12
CA GLY A 272 -19.32 7.93 11.23
C GLY A 272 -18.05 7.07 11.08
N ASP A 273 -18.20 5.77 11.23
CA ASP A 273 -17.13 4.78 11.17
C ASP A 273 -17.09 3.96 9.86
N GLN A 274 -17.77 4.42 8.83
CA GLN A 274 -17.90 3.68 7.57
C GLN A 274 -16.55 3.36 6.92
N TYR A 275 -15.63 4.31 6.91
CA TYR A 275 -14.31 4.09 6.30
C TYR A 275 -13.53 2.97 7.00
N SER A 276 -13.46 2.98 8.34
CA SER A 276 -12.72 1.95 9.08
C SER A 276 -13.27 0.55 8.86
N GLN A 277 -14.60 0.40 8.81
CA GLN A 277 -15.28 -0.86 8.56
C GLN A 277 -15.06 -1.33 7.10
N ARG A 278 -15.16 -0.42 6.12
CA ARG A 278 -14.92 -0.75 4.72
C ARG A 278 -13.47 -1.15 4.45
N LEU A 279 -12.51 -0.47 5.08
CA LEU A 279 -11.10 -0.83 4.95
C LEU A 279 -10.84 -2.22 5.53
N LYS A 280 -11.42 -2.52 6.69
CA LYS A 280 -11.36 -3.88 7.26
C LYS A 280 -11.91 -4.92 6.29
N LEU A 281 -13.10 -4.66 5.74
CA LEU A 281 -13.73 -5.56 4.76
C LEU A 281 -12.85 -5.79 3.53
N LEU A 282 -12.21 -4.74 3.01
CA LEU A 282 -11.30 -4.83 1.89
C LEU A 282 -10.08 -5.71 2.21
N VAL A 283 -9.50 -5.53 3.39
CA VAL A 283 -8.34 -6.33 3.82
C VAL A 283 -8.70 -7.80 4.02
N ASP A 284 -9.84 -8.08 4.65
CA ASP A 284 -10.35 -9.44 4.81
C ASP A 284 -10.59 -10.11 3.43
N GLN A 285 -11.17 -9.36 2.49
CA GLN A 285 -11.36 -9.80 1.10
C GLN A 285 -10.03 -10.15 0.43
N TRP A 286 -9.05 -9.26 0.47
CA TRP A 286 -7.76 -9.47 -0.19
C TRP A 286 -6.99 -10.66 0.44
N ARG A 287 -6.97 -10.77 1.77
CA ARG A 287 -6.37 -11.92 2.45
C ARG A 287 -7.03 -13.24 2.06
N SER A 288 -8.36 -13.27 1.99
CA SER A 288 -9.12 -14.43 1.51
C SER A 288 -8.78 -14.78 0.06
N GLN A 289 -8.72 -13.79 -0.83
CA GLN A 289 -8.43 -13.97 -2.24
C GLN A 289 -6.98 -14.41 -2.50
N PHE A 290 -6.01 -13.82 -1.82
CA PHE A 290 -4.62 -14.29 -1.88
C PHE A 290 -4.45 -15.69 -1.30
N ALA A 291 -5.27 -16.09 -0.32
CA ALA A 291 -5.18 -17.37 0.38
C ALA A 291 -3.75 -17.66 0.88
N LEU A 292 -3.10 -16.66 1.47
CA LEU A 292 -1.77 -16.72 2.06
C LEU A 292 -1.80 -16.51 3.59
N GLY A 293 -2.99 -16.62 4.20
CA GLY A 293 -3.21 -16.35 5.61
C GLY A 293 -3.28 -14.85 5.92
N GLU A 294 -2.97 -14.51 7.15
CA GLU A 294 -3.03 -13.14 7.66
C GLU A 294 -1.75 -12.35 7.32
N ILE A 295 -1.51 -12.16 6.00
CA ILE A 295 -0.36 -11.40 5.53
C ILE A 295 -0.37 -9.96 6.09
N PRO A 296 0.81 -9.33 6.35
CA PRO A 296 0.92 -7.96 6.81
C PRO A 296 0.19 -6.97 5.92
N PHE A 297 -0.51 -6.01 6.56
CA PHE A 297 -1.16 -4.88 5.89
C PHE A 297 -0.70 -3.59 6.54
N TYR A 298 0.22 -2.87 5.91
CA TYR A 298 0.73 -1.60 6.41
C TYR A 298 0.21 -0.46 5.57
N PHE A 299 -0.38 0.54 6.24
CA PHE A 299 -1.06 1.60 5.51
C PHE A 299 -0.69 2.99 6.03
N VAL A 300 -0.95 3.98 5.19
CA VAL A 300 -0.52 5.36 5.40
C VAL A 300 -1.73 6.23 5.69
N GLN A 301 -1.66 7.00 6.78
CA GLN A 301 -2.63 8.03 7.08
C GLN A 301 -2.58 9.13 6.00
N ILE A 302 -3.75 9.63 5.56
CA ILE A 302 -3.80 10.72 4.60
C ILE A 302 -3.12 11.97 5.17
N ALA A 303 -2.33 12.64 4.33
CA ALA A 303 -1.63 13.86 4.70
C ALA A 303 -2.60 15.03 4.92
N PRO A 304 -2.21 16.03 5.70
CA PRO A 304 -2.93 17.30 5.78
C PRO A 304 -3.13 17.92 4.38
N TYR A 305 -4.37 18.34 4.09
CA TYR A 305 -4.76 18.97 2.84
C TYR A 305 -6.06 19.74 3.06
N ARG A 306 -6.27 20.84 2.35
CA ARG A 306 -7.49 21.69 2.47
C ARG A 306 -8.72 21.02 1.82
N TYR A 307 -9.18 19.89 2.37
CA TYR A 307 -10.46 19.34 1.96
C TYR A 307 -11.58 20.38 2.16
N ASP A 308 -12.62 20.35 1.32
CA ASP A 308 -13.74 21.29 1.35
C ASP A 308 -13.33 22.77 1.08
N ASP A 309 -12.15 22.97 0.48
CA ASP A 309 -11.54 24.30 0.27
C ASP A 309 -11.39 25.14 1.56
N ASP A 310 -11.46 24.50 2.72
CA ASP A 310 -11.27 25.09 4.04
C ASP A 310 -10.21 24.35 4.86
N ASN A 311 -9.12 25.05 5.19
CA ASN A 311 -8.04 24.52 6.00
C ASN A 311 -8.46 24.19 7.44
N ASN A 312 -9.44 24.91 7.97
CA ASN A 312 -9.89 24.80 9.36
C ASN A 312 -11.02 23.76 9.54
N ALA A 313 -11.67 23.35 8.45
CA ALA A 313 -12.66 22.27 8.52
C ALA A 313 -12.01 20.95 8.98
N THR A 314 -12.81 20.02 9.41
CA THR A 314 -12.35 18.78 10.10
C THR A 314 -12.59 17.49 9.31
N SER A 315 -13.16 17.55 8.11
CA SER A 315 -13.51 16.34 7.34
C SER A 315 -12.31 15.41 7.09
N GLY A 316 -11.15 15.98 6.76
CA GLY A 316 -9.90 15.21 6.61
C GLY A 316 -9.38 14.67 7.94
N ALA A 317 -9.55 15.41 9.05
CA ALA A 317 -9.17 14.95 10.38
C ALA A 317 -10.05 13.78 10.83
N LEU A 318 -11.35 13.84 10.57
CA LEU A 318 -12.29 12.75 10.85
C LEU A 318 -11.89 11.48 10.07
N LEU A 319 -11.46 11.59 8.81
CA LEU A 319 -10.98 10.42 8.08
C LEU A 319 -9.67 9.88 8.67
N ARG A 320 -8.72 10.73 9.08
CA ARG A 320 -7.50 10.30 9.77
C ARG A 320 -7.82 9.54 11.06
N GLU A 321 -8.83 9.99 11.81
CA GLU A 321 -9.36 9.28 12.98
C GLU A 321 -9.91 7.90 12.59
N GLN A 322 -10.64 7.78 11.47
CA GLN A 322 -11.14 6.50 10.97
C GLN A 322 -10.00 5.56 10.53
N GLN A 323 -8.95 6.09 9.94
CA GLN A 323 -7.75 5.31 9.63
C GLN A 323 -7.07 4.78 10.90
N PHE A 324 -7.01 5.59 11.95
CA PHE A 324 -6.49 5.16 13.25
C PHE A 324 -7.34 4.05 13.88
N LYS A 325 -8.68 4.16 13.81
CA LYS A 325 -9.61 3.11 14.25
C LYS A 325 -9.45 1.82 13.42
N ALA A 326 -9.23 1.95 12.11
CA ALA A 326 -9.02 0.79 11.23
C ALA A 326 -7.81 -0.05 11.64
N GLN A 327 -6.73 0.56 12.10
CA GLN A 327 -5.57 -0.18 12.62
C GLN A 327 -5.94 -1.09 13.80
N GLN A 328 -6.87 -0.65 14.65
CA GLN A 328 -7.32 -1.44 15.80
C GLN A 328 -8.25 -2.60 15.41
N LEU A 329 -8.96 -2.44 14.29
CA LEU A 329 -9.91 -3.44 13.76
C LEU A 329 -9.25 -4.51 12.89
N ILE A 330 -8.13 -4.20 12.26
CA ILE A 330 -7.46 -5.07 11.27
C ILE A 330 -6.28 -5.77 11.95
N PRO A 331 -6.34 -7.08 12.20
CA PRO A 331 -5.21 -7.82 12.73
C PRO A 331 -4.00 -7.71 11.81
N ASN A 332 -2.81 -7.86 12.35
CA ASN A 332 -1.53 -7.77 11.62
C ASN A 332 -1.46 -6.56 10.68
N SER A 333 -1.86 -5.39 11.18
CA SER A 333 -1.76 -4.12 10.48
C SER A 333 -0.94 -3.09 11.25
N SER A 334 -0.53 -2.02 10.58
CA SER A 334 0.10 -0.85 11.18
C SER A 334 -0.16 0.39 10.35
N LEU A 335 -0.37 1.53 11.01
CA LEU A 335 -0.61 2.82 10.39
C LEU A 335 0.62 3.70 10.51
N VAL A 336 1.01 4.34 9.43
CA VAL A 336 2.08 5.34 9.38
C VAL A 336 1.48 6.74 9.41
N CYS A 337 1.90 7.56 10.36
CA CYS A 337 1.53 8.95 10.45
C CYS A 337 2.31 9.82 9.43
N THR A 338 1.64 10.78 8.80
CA THR A 338 2.22 11.71 7.82
C THR A 338 1.99 13.18 8.15
N ASN A 339 1.53 13.47 9.36
CA ASN A 339 1.10 14.82 9.72
C ASN A 339 2.23 15.86 9.66
N ASP A 340 3.48 15.45 9.81
CA ASP A 340 4.69 16.25 9.72
C ASP A 340 5.36 16.25 8.32
N LEU A 341 4.79 15.54 7.35
CA LEU A 341 5.39 15.33 6.02
C LEU A 341 4.78 16.23 4.94
N VAL A 342 4.31 17.39 5.34
CA VAL A 342 3.84 18.46 4.45
C VAL A 342 4.54 19.76 4.80
N TYR A 343 4.79 20.59 3.80
CA TYR A 343 5.27 21.95 4.02
C TYR A 343 4.10 22.93 4.13
N PRO A 344 4.23 24.06 4.84
CA PRO A 344 3.17 25.05 4.96
C PRO A 344 2.60 25.54 3.61
N TYR A 345 3.44 25.63 2.58
CA TYR A 345 3.00 26.04 1.23
C TYR A 345 2.27 24.93 0.46
N GLU A 346 2.26 23.68 0.97
CA GLU A 346 1.55 22.55 0.35
C GLU A 346 0.08 22.43 0.80
N TYR A 347 -0.48 23.43 1.47
CA TYR A 347 -1.86 23.39 1.98
C TYR A 347 -2.92 23.02 0.92
N SER A 348 -2.66 23.37 -0.34
CA SER A 348 -3.50 23.02 -1.49
C SER A 348 -2.92 21.91 -2.38
N GLN A 349 -1.87 21.21 -1.91
CA GLN A 349 -1.22 20.12 -2.63
C GLN A 349 -1.57 18.77 -2.00
N ILE A 350 -2.46 18.00 -2.65
CA ILE A 350 -2.88 16.69 -2.16
C ILE A 350 -1.78 15.61 -2.29
N HIS A 351 -0.71 15.90 -3.03
CA HIS A 351 0.43 15.04 -3.25
C HIS A 351 1.70 15.65 -2.66
N PRO A 352 1.93 15.53 -1.33
CA PRO A 352 3.12 16.09 -0.70
C PRO A 352 4.41 15.56 -1.31
N THR A 353 5.44 16.41 -1.35
CA THR A 353 6.74 16.09 -1.96
C THR A 353 7.57 15.08 -1.15
N GLN A 354 7.34 14.98 0.17
CA GLN A 354 8.13 14.17 1.11
C GLN A 354 7.70 12.70 1.11
N LYS A 355 7.98 11.96 0.02
CA LYS A 355 7.63 10.54 -0.11
C LYS A 355 8.65 9.61 0.54
N GLN A 356 9.89 10.06 0.71
CA GLN A 356 10.96 9.23 1.27
C GLN A 356 10.61 8.77 2.69
N GLN A 357 10.28 9.69 3.57
CA GLN A 357 9.95 9.38 4.97
C GLN A 357 8.69 8.48 5.08
N VAL A 358 7.75 8.61 4.16
CA VAL A 358 6.58 7.71 4.12
C VAL A 358 7.02 6.26 3.88
N GLY A 359 7.84 6.02 2.86
CA GLY A 359 8.38 4.71 2.55
C GLY A 359 9.27 4.16 3.67
N GLU A 360 10.14 4.99 4.25
CA GLU A 360 11.02 4.61 5.36
C GLU A 360 10.23 4.18 6.60
N ARG A 361 9.18 4.92 6.99
CA ARG A 361 8.32 4.55 8.13
C ARG A 361 7.58 3.23 7.92
N LEU A 362 7.12 2.96 6.70
CA LEU A 362 6.58 1.64 6.34
C LEU A 362 7.65 0.56 6.45
N ALA A 363 8.88 0.83 6.01
CA ALA A 363 9.99 -0.11 6.09
C ALA A 363 10.40 -0.38 7.54
N TYR A 364 10.48 0.63 8.41
CA TYR A 364 10.77 0.44 9.83
C TYR A 364 9.74 -0.50 10.48
N THR A 365 8.47 -0.33 10.14
CA THR A 365 7.40 -1.22 10.60
C THR A 365 7.66 -2.67 10.17
N ALA A 366 7.94 -2.91 8.89
CA ALA A 366 8.19 -4.25 8.35
C ALA A 366 9.46 -4.86 8.95
N LEU A 367 10.55 -4.09 9.05
CA LEU A 367 11.83 -4.55 9.58
C LEU A 367 11.69 -5.11 11.00
N VAL A 368 10.94 -4.42 11.86
CA VAL A 368 10.74 -4.87 13.24
C VAL A 368 9.73 -6.02 13.31
N ARG A 369 8.57 -5.88 12.65
CA ARG A 369 7.45 -6.82 12.84
C ARG A 369 7.60 -8.12 12.07
N ASP A 370 8.20 -8.06 10.87
CA ASP A 370 8.27 -9.21 9.96
C ASP A 370 9.66 -9.81 9.83
N TYR A 371 10.70 -9.01 10.07
CA TYR A 371 12.08 -9.43 9.87
C TYR A 371 12.91 -9.50 11.16
N GLY A 372 12.29 -9.19 12.32
CA GLY A 372 12.95 -9.30 13.62
C GLY A 372 14.14 -8.35 13.81
N PHE A 373 14.11 -7.19 13.11
CA PHE A 373 15.20 -6.22 13.19
C PHE A 373 15.12 -5.46 14.52
N GLU A 374 16.15 -5.59 15.34
CA GLU A 374 16.19 -4.97 16.66
C GLU A 374 16.76 -3.55 16.62
N GLY A 375 16.38 -2.72 17.59
CA GLY A 375 16.92 -1.37 17.77
C GLY A 375 16.25 -0.27 16.93
N ILE A 376 15.29 -0.61 16.05
CA ILE A 376 14.49 0.39 15.34
C ILE A 376 13.24 0.73 16.15
N LEU A 377 13.03 2.02 16.41
CA LEU A 377 11.78 2.57 16.95
C LEU A 377 10.89 2.95 15.78
N TYR A 378 9.74 2.30 15.63
CA TYR A 378 8.87 2.45 14.43
C TYR A 378 7.49 3.03 14.73
N GLN A 379 7.11 3.10 15.99
CA GLN A 379 5.78 3.56 16.39
C GLN A 379 5.76 5.06 16.65
N SER A 380 4.83 5.75 16.03
CA SER A 380 4.48 7.13 16.36
C SER A 380 3.81 7.22 17.73
N SER A 381 4.00 8.34 18.44
CA SER A 381 3.28 8.58 19.70
C SER A 381 1.77 8.65 19.48
N THR A 382 1.03 8.22 20.49
CA THR A 382 -0.44 8.26 20.51
C THR A 382 -0.93 8.90 21.81
N PHE A 383 -2.11 9.53 21.74
CA PHE A 383 -2.81 9.99 22.95
C PHE A 383 -3.14 8.79 23.83
N LYS A 384 -2.77 8.86 25.11
CA LYS A 384 -3.05 7.85 26.11
C LYS A 384 -4.22 8.27 27.00
N ASP A 385 -4.03 9.31 27.78
CA ASP A 385 -5.03 9.89 28.68
C ASP A 385 -4.75 11.38 28.94
N MET A 386 -5.64 12.02 29.67
CA MET A 386 -5.47 13.40 30.10
C MET A 386 -5.97 13.65 31.52
N ASN A 387 -5.37 14.63 32.19
CA ASN A 387 -5.84 15.15 33.46
C ASN A 387 -6.14 16.65 33.33
N ILE A 388 -7.26 17.10 33.91
CA ILE A 388 -7.61 18.51 33.98
C ILE A 388 -7.24 19.04 35.35
N LYS A 389 -6.44 20.09 35.41
CA LYS A 389 -6.06 20.76 36.63
C LYS A 389 -6.04 22.26 36.41
N ASP A 390 -6.81 22.98 37.23
CA ASP A 390 -7.00 24.42 37.14
C ASP A 390 -7.50 24.86 35.75
N ASP A 391 -6.73 25.67 35.04
CA ASP A 391 -7.04 26.19 33.69
C ASP A 391 -6.27 25.47 32.59
N ALA A 392 -5.75 24.26 32.84
CA ALA A 392 -4.95 23.51 31.88
C ALA A 392 -5.35 22.03 31.77
N ILE A 393 -5.06 21.42 30.62
CA ILE A 393 -5.12 19.99 30.37
C ILE A 393 -3.69 19.45 30.27
N TYR A 394 -3.42 18.35 30.99
CA TYR A 394 -2.15 17.61 30.95
C TYR A 394 -2.36 16.33 30.20
N ILE A 395 -1.61 16.16 29.10
CA ILE A 395 -1.75 15.05 28.16
C ILE A 395 -0.61 14.10 28.34
N HIS A 396 -0.91 12.80 28.51
CA HIS A 396 0.05 11.73 28.52
C HIS A 396 0.02 10.99 27.17
N LEU A 397 1.18 10.52 26.73
CA LEU A 397 1.38 9.84 25.47
C LEU A 397 1.90 8.42 25.66
N ASP A 398 1.44 7.49 24.83
CA ASP A 398 2.08 6.20 24.61
C ASP A 398 3.14 6.31 23.51
N ASN A 399 4.15 5.42 23.52
CA ASN A 399 5.25 5.36 22.54
C ASN A 399 6.03 6.69 22.40
N ASN A 400 6.19 7.42 23.49
CA ASN A 400 6.90 8.70 23.44
C ASN A 400 8.43 8.56 23.34
N TYR A 401 9.03 7.42 23.76
CA TYR A 401 10.47 7.13 23.68
C TYR A 401 11.36 8.30 24.12
N HIS A 402 11.00 8.98 25.22
CA HIS A 402 11.58 10.26 25.62
C HIS A 402 11.34 11.33 24.52
N THR A 403 10.22 11.99 24.63
CA THR A 403 9.83 13.05 23.70
C THR A 403 10.96 14.04 23.58
N ASP A 404 11.52 14.19 22.36
CA ASP A 404 12.34 15.34 22.07
C ASP A 404 11.41 16.57 22.19
N ALA A 405 11.58 17.27 23.32
CA ALA A 405 11.01 18.60 23.41
C ALA A 405 11.66 19.42 22.30
N PRO A 406 10.91 19.85 21.27
CA PRO A 406 11.51 20.81 20.37
C PRO A 406 11.93 21.98 21.25
N PHE A 407 13.13 22.52 21.02
CA PHE A 407 13.53 23.81 21.58
C PHE A 407 12.64 24.95 21.06
N GLU A 408 11.63 24.60 20.30
CA GLU A 408 10.61 25.45 19.70
C GLU A 408 9.29 25.31 20.47
N ASP A 409 8.44 26.32 20.37
CA ASP A 409 7.09 26.26 20.94
C ASP A 409 6.31 25.10 20.32
N ILE A 410 5.67 24.31 21.17
CA ILE A 410 4.81 23.21 20.71
C ILE A 410 3.59 23.77 19.97
N GLN A 411 3.37 23.29 18.75
CA GLN A 411 2.31 23.72 17.86
C GLN A 411 1.29 22.62 17.59
N GLY A 412 0.09 23.01 17.15
CA GLY A 412 -0.94 22.09 16.69
C GLY A 412 -2.03 21.81 17.71
N PHE A 413 -1.99 22.40 18.91
CA PHE A 413 -3.03 22.21 19.94
C PHE A 413 -4.12 23.27 19.89
N GLU A 414 -5.35 22.82 20.18
CA GLU A 414 -6.52 23.63 20.44
C GLU A 414 -7.26 23.09 21.68
N ILE A 415 -7.86 23.99 22.47
CA ILE A 415 -8.53 23.67 23.72
C ILE A 415 -9.93 24.31 23.76
N ALA A 416 -10.90 23.61 24.34
CA ALA A 416 -12.27 24.11 24.49
C ALA A 416 -12.75 24.04 25.94
N GLY A 417 -13.61 24.96 26.32
CA GLY A 417 -14.38 24.96 27.53
C GLY A 417 -15.79 24.34 27.36
N GLU A 418 -16.68 24.58 28.34
CA GLU A 418 -18.06 24.10 28.30
C GLU A 418 -18.88 24.68 27.13
N ASP A 419 -18.45 25.80 26.57
CA ASP A 419 -19.01 26.42 25.36
C ASP A 419 -18.77 25.63 24.08
N LYS A 420 -17.90 24.61 24.14
CA LYS A 420 -17.49 23.74 23.00
C LYS A 420 -16.80 24.46 21.85
N VAL A 421 -16.31 25.68 22.08
CA VAL A 421 -15.56 26.45 21.11
C VAL A 421 -14.07 26.19 21.29
N PHE A 422 -13.40 25.76 20.20
CA PHE A 422 -11.97 25.50 20.23
C PHE A 422 -11.16 26.77 19.95
N TYR A 423 -10.25 27.07 20.85
CA TYR A 423 -9.31 28.19 20.75
C TYR A 423 -7.87 27.67 20.57
N PRO A 424 -7.01 28.38 19.86
CA PRO A 424 -5.59 28.06 19.83
C PRO A 424 -5.01 27.99 21.26
N ALA A 425 -4.21 26.95 21.49
CA ALA A 425 -3.65 26.70 22.81
C ALA A 425 -2.13 26.83 22.81
N GLN A 426 -1.60 27.28 23.93
CA GLN A 426 -0.18 27.18 24.28
C GLN A 426 0.06 25.77 24.83
N ALA A 427 1.13 25.13 24.39
CA ALA A 427 1.51 23.81 24.86
C ALA A 427 3.00 23.80 25.22
N GLN A 428 3.33 23.12 26.32
CA GLN A 428 4.70 22.97 26.77
C GLN A 428 4.90 21.63 27.46
N HIS A 429 6.11 21.11 27.43
CA HIS A 429 6.47 19.94 28.23
C HIS A 429 6.33 20.26 29.72
N PHE A 430 5.77 19.32 30.43
CA PHE A 430 5.57 19.41 31.88
C PHE A 430 6.20 18.21 32.57
N TRP A 431 7.05 18.52 33.55
CA TRP A 431 7.72 17.55 34.40
C TRP A 431 7.19 17.70 35.82
N GLN A 432 6.68 16.64 36.43
CA GLN A 432 6.24 16.73 37.81
C GLN A 432 7.47 16.90 38.73
N PRO A 433 7.48 17.89 39.63
CA PRO A 433 8.53 18.01 40.62
C PRO A 433 8.54 16.76 41.55
N GLY A 434 9.67 16.04 41.60
CA GLY A 434 9.82 14.82 42.36
C GLY A 434 9.29 13.54 41.74
N GLY A 435 8.65 13.63 40.55
CA GLY A 435 8.32 12.49 39.69
C GLY A 435 9.58 11.90 39.08
N GLY A 436 9.71 10.57 39.06
CA GLY A 436 10.73 9.94 38.24
C GLY A 436 10.52 10.27 36.78
N TYR A 437 11.46 9.92 35.93
CA TYR A 437 11.50 10.13 34.46
C TYR A 437 10.24 9.71 33.70
N TRP A 438 9.22 9.19 34.37
CA TRP A 438 8.06 8.50 33.81
C TRP A 438 6.75 9.32 33.83
N ASP A 439 6.74 10.50 34.48
CA ASP A 439 5.55 11.37 34.57
C ASP A 439 5.66 12.58 33.62
N GLU A 440 6.06 12.31 32.38
CA GLU A 440 6.10 13.32 31.34
C GLU A 440 4.72 13.59 30.78
N ALA A 441 4.32 14.86 30.74
CA ALA A 441 3.05 15.30 30.16
C ALA A 441 3.28 16.51 29.24
N ILE A 442 2.31 16.77 28.36
CA ILE A 442 2.20 18.03 27.65
C ILE A 442 1.12 18.86 28.33
N LYS A 443 1.50 19.97 28.94
CA LYS A 443 0.54 20.95 29.50
C LYS A 443 -0.01 21.81 28.40
N VAL A 444 -1.34 21.85 28.25
CA VAL A 444 -2.06 22.64 27.23
C VAL A 444 -3.00 23.61 27.94
N SER A 445 -2.92 24.91 27.59
CA SER A 445 -3.77 25.96 28.16
C SER A 445 -4.04 27.08 27.16
N SER A 446 -5.07 27.89 27.42
CA SER A 446 -5.37 29.09 26.65
C SER A 446 -5.92 30.20 27.56
N PRO A 447 -5.50 31.46 27.41
CA PRO A 447 -6.07 32.57 28.16
C PRO A 447 -7.59 32.73 27.98
N GLN A 448 -8.11 32.23 26.84
CA GLN A 448 -9.53 32.30 26.47
C GLN A 448 -10.37 31.20 27.12
N VAL A 449 -9.75 30.15 27.70
CA VAL A 449 -10.45 28.99 28.28
C VAL A 449 -10.04 28.82 29.73
N LYS A 450 -10.91 29.25 30.67
CA LYS A 450 -10.62 29.16 32.10
C LYS A 450 -11.02 27.82 32.75
N LYS A 451 -11.94 27.10 32.12
CA LYS A 451 -12.38 25.76 32.53
C LYS A 451 -12.35 24.84 31.32
N PRO A 452 -11.19 24.28 31.00
CA PRO A 452 -11.06 23.41 29.84
C PRO A 452 -11.76 22.06 30.06
N VAL A 453 -12.38 21.54 29.01
CA VAL A 453 -13.04 20.23 29.01
C VAL A 453 -12.56 19.30 27.89
N ALA A 454 -11.99 19.88 26.82
CA ALA A 454 -11.51 19.09 25.67
C ALA A 454 -10.29 19.72 25.03
N VAL A 455 -9.51 18.87 24.37
CA VAL A 455 -8.31 19.24 23.63
C VAL A 455 -8.27 18.51 22.28
N ARG A 456 -7.73 19.17 21.26
CA ARG A 456 -7.45 18.62 19.94
C ARG A 456 -5.98 18.85 19.59
N TYR A 457 -5.37 17.89 18.88
CA TYR A 457 -4.05 18.03 18.30
C TYR A 457 -4.12 17.76 16.80
N CYS A 458 -3.75 18.75 15.98
CA CYS A 458 -3.77 18.68 14.52
C CYS A 458 -5.09 18.14 13.94
N PHE A 459 -6.22 18.50 14.56
CA PHE A 459 -7.55 17.98 14.21
C PHE A 459 -8.30 18.91 13.25
N LYS A 460 -7.61 19.35 12.18
CA LYS A 460 -8.12 20.16 11.06
C LYS A 460 -7.76 19.51 9.72
N ASN A 461 -8.39 20.00 8.64
CA ASN A 461 -8.05 19.58 7.28
C ASN A 461 -6.55 19.78 6.99
N PHE A 462 -6.04 20.98 7.28
CA PHE A 462 -4.63 21.30 7.16
C PHE A 462 -4.10 21.95 8.45
N GLN A 463 -3.39 21.19 9.23
CA GLN A 463 -2.70 21.65 10.42
C GLN A 463 -1.46 20.79 10.65
N ILE A 464 -0.32 21.41 10.77
CA ILE A 464 0.97 20.76 11.02
C ILE A 464 1.29 20.92 12.51
N GLY A 465 1.69 19.82 13.14
CA GLY A 465 2.22 19.83 14.51
C GLY A 465 3.68 19.44 14.52
N ASN A 466 4.37 19.77 15.62
CA ASN A 466 5.80 19.50 15.79
C ASN A 466 6.13 18.59 16.96
N VAL A 467 5.13 17.99 17.61
CA VAL A 467 5.39 16.98 18.66
C VAL A 467 5.89 15.70 17.99
N LYS A 468 7.08 15.27 18.40
CA LYS A 468 7.74 14.04 17.94
C LYS A 468 8.27 13.25 19.13
N ASN A 469 8.41 11.96 18.96
CA ASN A 469 9.06 11.11 19.96
C ASN A 469 10.58 11.01 19.71
N GLY A 470 11.29 10.33 20.59
CA GLY A 470 12.75 10.15 20.50
C GLY A 470 13.25 9.42 19.23
N ALA A 471 12.35 8.85 18.44
CA ALA A 471 12.63 8.31 17.10
C ALA A 471 12.35 9.31 15.96
N ASN A 472 12.08 10.57 16.29
CA ASN A 472 11.68 11.61 15.33
C ASN A 472 10.39 11.28 14.54
N LEU A 473 9.50 10.46 15.15
CA LEU A 473 8.20 10.12 14.60
C LEU A 473 7.12 11.04 15.20
N PRO A 474 6.16 11.54 14.40
CA PRO A 474 5.19 12.52 14.86
C PRO A 474 4.14 11.90 15.79
N LEU A 475 3.57 12.73 16.65
CA LEU A 475 2.33 12.40 17.36
C LEU A 475 1.17 12.29 16.38
N PHE A 476 0.37 11.22 16.50
CA PHE A 476 -0.86 11.10 15.71
C PHE A 476 -1.86 12.21 16.06
N PRO A 477 -2.54 12.81 15.07
CA PRO A 477 -3.67 13.71 15.31
C PRO A 477 -4.74 13.01 16.14
N PHE A 478 -5.30 13.74 17.11
CA PHE A 478 -6.36 13.23 17.98
C PHE A 478 -7.30 14.33 18.45
N ARG A 479 -8.44 13.90 19.00
CA ARG A 479 -9.37 14.71 19.78
C ARG A 479 -9.83 13.97 21.01
N THR A 480 -10.26 14.70 22.03
CA THR A 480 -10.84 14.15 23.26
C THR A 480 -12.32 14.39 23.37
N ASP A 481 -12.88 15.14 22.45
CA ASP A 481 -14.32 15.45 22.33
C ASP A 481 -15.04 14.48 21.38
N ASN A 482 -16.35 14.61 21.35
CA ASN A 482 -17.23 13.84 20.45
C ASN A 482 -18.28 14.70 19.72
N TRP A 483 -18.08 16.01 19.66
CA TRP A 483 -18.97 16.97 19.00
C TRP A 483 -18.32 17.63 17.79
#